data_adc45fccb52cb0e95b32ed184548b4f2
#
_entry.id   adc45fccb52cb0e95b32ed184548b4f2
#
_cell.length_a   1.000
_cell.length_b   1.000
_cell.length_c   1.000
_cell.angle_alpha   90.00
_cell.angle_beta   90.00
_cell.angle_gamma   90.00
#
_symmetry.space_group_name_H-M   'P 1'
#
loop_
_entity.id
_entity.type
_entity.pdbx_description
1 polymer ?
#
loop_
_entity_poly.entity_id
_entity_poly.type
_entity_poly.pdbx_seq_one_letter_code
_entity_poly.pdbx_strand_id
1 'polypeptide(L)'
;MKKWLKRNALSILIGCLIGALAGRGHIRSSQQWQEQKRQLAEEAREYDREVELERARWAEIENEEIAYATEMEKINLYDPDIPEDIQDAAWKYGEQYNICPEFLIAVAKRKSEFNPEAVNGSCVGLMQVSLRWHTDRMERCQVTEEEMWTVDGSMHVAADYLAELFEEYEDAALVLMIYNGDSDASAFAQGDCDMSGYASDILTYSRELEEKHGKTDQATYGAQAKEVVILRV
;
A
#
# COMPACT_ATOMS: atom_id res chain seq x y z
N MET A 1 21.51 -22.72 -9.76
CA MET A 1 22.02 -23.75 -10.67
C MET A 1 20.99 -24.85 -10.98
N LYS A 2 20.36 -25.52 -10.00
CA LYS A 2 19.39 -26.61 -10.26
C LYS A 2 18.13 -26.17 -11.03
N LYS A 3 17.61 -24.93 -10.81
CA LYS A 3 16.45 -24.40 -11.55
C LYS A 3 16.77 -24.02 -13.00
N TRP A 4 18.01 -23.54 -13.27
CA TRP A 4 18.44 -23.20 -14.63
C TRP A 4 18.65 -24.46 -15.49
N LEU A 5 19.21 -25.53 -14.91
CA LEU A 5 19.40 -26.82 -15.58
C LEU A 5 18.05 -27.48 -15.95
N LYS A 6 17.05 -27.44 -15.06
CA LYS A 6 15.71 -27.95 -15.36
C LYS A 6 15.02 -27.14 -16.48
N ARG A 7 15.23 -25.83 -16.50
CA ARG A 7 14.62 -24.89 -17.47
C ARG A 7 15.17 -25.05 -18.89
N ASN A 8 16.43 -25.49 -19.02
CA ASN A 8 17.11 -25.66 -20.31
C ASN A 8 17.42 -27.13 -20.65
N ALA A 9 16.90 -28.06 -19.85
CA ALA A 9 17.22 -29.49 -20.00
C ALA A 9 16.83 -30.04 -21.38
N LEU A 10 15.70 -29.61 -21.93
CA LEU A 10 15.24 -30.08 -23.24
C LEU A 10 16.08 -29.50 -24.36
N SER A 11 16.42 -28.22 -24.32
CA SER A 11 17.29 -27.57 -25.31
C SER A 11 18.69 -28.16 -25.29
N ILE A 12 19.20 -28.53 -24.11
CA ILE A 12 20.48 -29.22 -23.97
C ILE A 12 20.40 -30.67 -24.49
N LEU A 13 19.32 -31.39 -24.19
CA LEU A 13 19.07 -32.75 -24.70
C LEU A 13 18.93 -32.75 -26.23
N ILE A 14 18.20 -31.82 -26.81
CA ILE A 14 18.06 -31.66 -28.25
C ILE A 14 19.45 -31.37 -28.91
N GLY A 15 20.23 -30.49 -28.32
CA GLY A 15 21.57 -30.18 -28.77
C GLY A 15 22.52 -31.42 -28.74
N CYS A 16 22.44 -32.19 -27.67
CA CYS A 16 23.23 -33.45 -27.54
C CYS A 16 22.77 -34.53 -28.51
N LEU A 17 21.45 -34.67 -28.76
CA LEU A 17 20.86 -35.59 -29.74
C LEU A 17 21.29 -35.25 -31.18
N ILE A 18 21.26 -33.95 -31.52
CA ILE A 18 21.73 -33.46 -32.82
C ILE A 18 23.22 -33.75 -33.00
N GLY A 19 24.05 -33.52 -31.96
CA GLY A 19 25.48 -33.81 -31.97
C GLY A 19 25.79 -35.32 -32.08
N ALA A 20 25.03 -36.18 -31.38
CA ALA A 20 25.23 -37.63 -31.45
C ALA A 20 24.77 -38.25 -32.78
N LEU A 21 23.75 -37.70 -33.44
CA LEU A 21 23.30 -38.11 -34.77
C LEU A 21 24.28 -37.67 -35.88
N ALA A 22 24.94 -36.54 -35.73
CA ALA A 22 26.01 -36.08 -36.62
C ALA A 22 27.28 -36.91 -36.51
N GLY A 23 27.61 -37.46 -35.33
CA GLY A 23 28.80 -38.29 -35.07
C GLY A 23 28.70 -39.74 -35.54
N ARG A 24 27.53 -40.26 -35.92
CA ARG A 24 27.32 -41.66 -36.31
C ARG A 24 27.29 -41.84 -37.83
N GLY A 25 28.18 -41.29 -38.61
CA GLY A 25 28.55 -41.68 -39.97
C GLY A 25 27.51 -42.26 -40.98
N HIS A 26 26.19 -42.11 -40.71
CA HIS A 26 25.14 -42.47 -41.64
C HIS A 26 24.79 -41.26 -42.49
N ILE A 27 25.18 -41.30 -43.78
CA ILE A 27 24.74 -40.36 -44.83
C ILE A 27 23.24 -40.52 -45.03
N ARG A 28 22.46 -39.84 -44.19
CA ARG A 28 21.03 -39.60 -44.52
C ARG A 28 20.96 -38.58 -45.62
N SER A 29 20.02 -38.73 -46.55
CA SER A 29 19.85 -37.73 -47.62
C SER A 29 19.63 -36.34 -46.98
N SER A 30 20.16 -35.31 -47.61
CA SER A 30 20.08 -33.94 -47.04
C SER A 30 18.64 -33.49 -46.77
N GLN A 31 17.68 -34.03 -47.51
CA GLN A 31 16.24 -33.80 -47.31
C GLN A 31 15.68 -34.44 -46.04
N GLN A 32 16.03 -35.70 -45.74
CA GLN A 32 15.59 -36.38 -44.50
C GLN A 32 16.18 -35.73 -43.23
N TRP A 33 17.43 -35.24 -43.32
CA TRP A 33 18.04 -34.49 -42.24
C TRP A 33 17.36 -33.14 -41.99
N GLN A 34 17.01 -32.39 -43.01
CA GLN A 34 16.32 -31.12 -42.88
C GLN A 34 14.89 -31.29 -42.32
N GLU A 35 14.15 -32.34 -42.74
CA GLU A 35 12.84 -32.67 -42.20
C GLU A 35 12.87 -33.02 -40.73
N GLN A 36 13.83 -33.86 -40.30
CA GLN A 36 13.98 -34.22 -38.90
C GLN A 36 14.38 -33.01 -38.03
N LYS A 37 15.20 -32.11 -38.53
CA LYS A 37 15.54 -30.86 -37.88
C LYS A 37 14.35 -29.94 -37.73
N ARG A 38 13.46 -29.92 -38.72
CA ARG A 38 12.23 -29.13 -38.71
C ARG A 38 11.26 -29.66 -37.65
N GLN A 39 11.03 -30.98 -37.61
CA GLN A 39 10.17 -31.63 -36.60
C GLN A 39 10.69 -31.37 -35.16
N LEU A 40 11.98 -31.55 -34.90
CA LEU A 40 12.57 -31.26 -33.59
C LEU A 40 12.46 -29.79 -33.19
N ALA A 41 12.54 -28.87 -34.15
CA ALA A 41 12.36 -27.45 -33.87
C ALA A 41 10.90 -27.08 -33.57
N GLU A 42 9.95 -27.82 -34.16
CA GLU A 42 8.51 -27.64 -33.93
C GLU A 42 8.11 -28.18 -32.54
N GLU A 43 8.56 -29.39 -32.21
CA GLU A 43 8.39 -29.98 -30.86
C GLU A 43 9.02 -29.08 -29.76
N ALA A 44 10.18 -28.50 -29.99
CA ALA A 44 10.79 -27.56 -29.05
C ALA A 44 9.96 -26.30 -28.85
N ARG A 45 9.36 -25.75 -29.93
CA ARG A 45 8.48 -24.57 -29.83
C ARG A 45 7.14 -24.86 -29.14
N GLU A 46 6.62 -26.06 -29.30
CA GLU A 46 5.42 -26.51 -28.58
C GLU A 46 5.71 -26.63 -27.09
N TYR A 47 6.79 -27.28 -26.73
CA TYR A 47 7.23 -27.37 -25.35
C TYR A 47 7.47 -26.02 -24.67
N ASP A 48 8.17 -25.10 -25.37
CA ASP A 48 8.40 -23.76 -24.86
C ASP A 48 7.07 -23.00 -24.65
N ARG A 49 6.07 -23.18 -25.52
CA ARG A 49 4.73 -22.61 -25.35
C ARG A 49 3.99 -23.20 -24.15
N GLU A 50 4.07 -24.50 -23.94
CA GLU A 50 3.45 -25.16 -22.78
C GLU A 50 4.06 -24.64 -21.48
N VAL A 51 5.38 -24.54 -21.43
CA VAL A 51 6.10 -24.00 -20.25
C VAL A 51 5.73 -22.54 -19.98
N GLU A 52 5.54 -21.73 -21.02
CA GLU A 52 5.13 -20.34 -20.85
C GLU A 52 3.67 -20.23 -20.37
N LEU A 53 2.77 -21.07 -20.87
CA LEU A 53 1.39 -21.14 -20.39
C LEU A 53 1.31 -21.60 -18.93
N GLU A 54 2.10 -22.60 -18.54
CA GLU A 54 2.16 -23.05 -17.14
C GLU A 54 2.69 -21.93 -16.23
N ARG A 55 3.70 -21.19 -16.66
CA ARG A 55 4.21 -20.04 -15.88
C ARG A 55 3.18 -18.94 -15.70
N ALA A 56 2.45 -18.60 -16.77
CA ALA A 56 1.40 -17.60 -16.69
C ALA A 56 0.30 -18.03 -15.71
N ARG A 57 -0.07 -19.30 -15.74
CA ARG A 57 -1.04 -19.89 -14.81
C ARG A 57 -0.57 -19.86 -13.35
N TRP A 58 0.69 -20.18 -13.11
CA TRP A 58 1.24 -20.11 -11.75
C TRP A 58 1.35 -18.68 -11.23
N ALA A 59 1.70 -17.71 -12.09
CA ALA A 59 1.71 -16.31 -11.73
C ALA A 59 0.31 -15.76 -11.41
N GLU A 60 -0.72 -16.24 -12.11
CA GLU A 60 -2.11 -15.88 -11.83
C GLU A 60 -2.57 -16.43 -10.48
N ILE A 61 -2.27 -17.70 -10.18
CA ILE A 61 -2.58 -18.32 -8.88
C ILE A 61 -1.84 -17.61 -7.74
N GLU A 62 -0.56 -17.31 -7.90
CA GLU A 62 0.23 -16.60 -6.90
C GLU A 62 -0.34 -15.20 -6.62
N ASN A 63 -0.80 -14.48 -7.65
CA ASN A 63 -1.46 -13.20 -7.49
C ASN A 63 -2.82 -13.31 -6.79
N GLU A 64 -3.61 -14.34 -7.09
CA GLU A 64 -4.88 -14.61 -6.42
C GLU A 64 -4.66 -14.96 -4.93
N GLU A 65 -3.64 -15.76 -4.61
CA GLU A 65 -3.28 -16.10 -3.22
C GLU A 65 -2.82 -14.87 -2.44
N ILE A 66 -2.02 -13.99 -3.05
CA ILE A 66 -1.58 -12.73 -2.43
C ILE A 66 -2.78 -11.81 -2.20
N ALA A 67 -3.66 -11.66 -3.19
CA ALA A 67 -4.86 -10.84 -3.06
C ALA A 67 -5.80 -11.37 -1.95
N TYR A 68 -5.99 -12.68 -1.88
CA TYR A 68 -6.79 -13.31 -0.83
C TYR A 68 -6.16 -13.13 0.56
N ALA A 69 -4.85 -13.32 0.69
CA ALA A 69 -4.14 -13.11 1.95
C ALA A 69 -4.25 -11.66 2.43
N THR A 70 -4.09 -10.70 1.51
CA THR A 70 -4.24 -9.27 1.80
C THR A 70 -5.66 -8.93 2.26
N GLU A 71 -6.68 -9.49 1.60
CA GLU A 71 -8.08 -9.28 1.98
C GLU A 71 -8.41 -9.91 3.34
N MET A 72 -7.89 -11.11 3.62
CA MET A 72 -8.05 -11.76 4.92
C MET A 72 -7.33 -11.02 6.04
N GLU A 73 -6.18 -10.42 5.78
CA GLU A 73 -5.48 -9.55 6.73
C GLU A 73 -6.31 -8.32 7.04
N LYS A 74 -6.86 -7.65 6.03
CA LYS A 74 -7.81 -6.54 6.18
C LYS A 74 -8.98 -6.90 7.09
N ILE A 75 -9.69 -8.01 6.78
CA ILE A 75 -10.86 -8.45 7.55
C ILE A 75 -10.51 -8.68 9.03
N ASN A 76 -9.32 -9.20 9.32
CA ASN A 76 -8.87 -9.41 10.70
C ASN A 76 -8.50 -8.11 11.44
N LEU A 77 -8.25 -7.03 10.73
CA LEU A 77 -7.90 -5.72 11.28
C LEU A 77 -9.11 -4.78 11.45
N TYR A 78 -10.30 -5.19 10.95
CA TYR A 78 -11.52 -4.38 11.10
C TYR A 78 -12.03 -4.37 12.53
N ASP A 79 -12.22 -3.18 13.06
CA ASP A 79 -12.85 -2.95 14.35
C ASP A 79 -14.38 -2.83 14.18
N PRO A 80 -15.20 -3.69 14.84
CA PRO A 80 -16.64 -3.63 14.73
C PRO A 80 -17.27 -2.35 15.30
N ASP A 81 -16.54 -1.62 16.13
CA ASP A 81 -17.00 -0.36 16.74
C ASP A 81 -16.72 0.87 15.85
N ILE A 82 -16.05 0.69 14.70
CA ILE A 82 -15.71 1.76 13.76
C ILE A 82 -16.45 1.51 12.45
N PRO A 83 -17.12 2.51 11.84
CA PRO A 83 -17.78 2.36 10.54
C PRO A 83 -16.80 1.82 9.46
N GLU A 84 -17.28 0.85 8.68
CA GLU A 84 -16.47 0.13 7.69
C GLU A 84 -15.90 1.06 6.62
N ASP A 85 -16.71 2.00 6.12
CA ASP A 85 -16.32 2.99 5.11
C ASP A 85 -15.19 3.92 5.60
N ILE A 86 -15.13 4.21 6.90
CA ILE A 86 -14.05 4.99 7.52
C ILE A 86 -12.77 4.17 7.57
N GLN A 87 -12.85 2.89 7.92
CA GLN A 87 -11.72 2.00 7.92
C GLN A 87 -11.17 1.80 6.52
N ASP A 88 -12.03 1.57 5.52
CA ASP A 88 -11.65 1.47 4.11
C ASP A 88 -10.93 2.72 3.60
N ALA A 89 -11.49 3.90 3.90
CA ALA A 89 -10.85 5.16 3.52
C ALA A 89 -9.51 5.37 4.22
N ALA A 90 -9.41 5.01 5.50
CA ALA A 90 -8.16 5.13 6.25
C ALA A 90 -7.07 4.19 5.70
N TRP A 91 -7.41 2.95 5.33
CA TRP A 91 -6.48 2.03 4.67
C TRP A 91 -6.06 2.55 3.29
N LYS A 92 -7.03 2.96 2.46
CA LYS A 92 -6.79 3.48 1.11
C LYS A 92 -5.83 4.67 1.11
N TYR A 93 -6.11 5.68 1.93
CA TYR A 93 -5.31 6.89 1.97
C TYR A 93 -4.07 6.76 2.87
N GLY A 94 -4.09 5.88 3.85
CA GLY A 94 -2.92 5.48 4.61
C GLY A 94 -1.84 4.89 3.71
N GLU A 95 -2.21 3.96 2.83
CA GLU A 95 -1.31 3.38 1.83
C GLU A 95 -0.84 4.44 0.81
N GLN A 96 -1.77 5.24 0.27
CA GLN A 96 -1.45 6.26 -0.74
C GLN A 96 -0.46 7.31 -0.22
N TYR A 97 -0.61 7.74 1.02
CA TYR A 97 0.18 8.81 1.64
C TYR A 97 1.22 8.31 2.65
N ASN A 98 1.35 7.00 2.78
CA ASN A 98 2.27 6.36 3.71
C ASN A 98 2.05 6.81 5.17
N ILE A 99 0.79 6.85 5.60
CA ILE A 99 0.35 7.19 6.95
C ILE A 99 -0.36 5.98 7.57
N CYS A 100 -0.06 5.68 8.84
CA CYS A 100 -0.72 4.60 9.58
C CYS A 100 -2.26 4.77 9.56
N PRO A 101 -3.04 3.78 9.11
CA PRO A 101 -4.50 3.87 9.08
C PRO A 101 -5.12 4.16 10.44
N GLU A 102 -4.59 3.57 11.51
CA GLU A 102 -5.07 3.78 12.88
C GLU A 102 -4.92 5.24 13.31
N PHE A 103 -3.86 5.91 12.85
CA PHE A 103 -3.67 7.35 13.07
C PHE A 103 -4.77 8.18 12.38
N LEU A 104 -5.09 7.87 11.11
CA LEU A 104 -6.17 8.55 10.38
C LEU A 104 -7.53 8.32 11.04
N ILE A 105 -7.81 7.09 11.48
CA ILE A 105 -9.02 6.74 12.25
C ILE A 105 -9.09 7.55 13.55
N ALA A 106 -7.98 7.65 14.28
CA ALA A 106 -7.93 8.40 15.52
C ALA A 106 -8.18 9.90 15.32
N VAL A 107 -7.67 10.48 14.23
CA VAL A 107 -7.99 11.87 13.85
C VAL A 107 -9.47 12.02 13.54
N ALA A 108 -10.06 11.13 12.73
CA ALA A 108 -11.49 11.17 12.40
C ALA A 108 -12.37 11.07 13.66
N LYS A 109 -12.06 10.15 14.55
CA LYS A 109 -12.73 10.00 15.85
C LYS A 109 -12.72 11.31 16.64
N ARG A 110 -11.54 11.91 16.80
CA ARG A 110 -11.35 13.12 17.63
C ARG A 110 -11.96 14.38 17.00
N LYS A 111 -12.00 14.45 15.65
CA LYS A 111 -12.50 15.63 14.92
C LYS A 111 -14.01 15.67 14.80
N SER A 112 -14.68 14.54 14.65
CA SER A 112 -16.09 14.49 14.30
C SER A 112 -16.88 13.38 14.99
N GLU A 113 -16.27 12.55 15.82
CA GLU A 113 -16.89 11.32 16.35
C GLU A 113 -17.42 10.43 15.19
N PHE A 114 -16.65 10.34 14.11
CA PHE A 114 -17.00 9.61 12.89
C PHE A 114 -18.20 10.17 12.11
N ASN A 115 -18.57 11.44 12.32
CA ASN A 115 -19.68 12.07 11.62
C ASN A 115 -19.18 12.83 10.36
N PRO A 116 -19.48 12.36 9.12
CA PRO A 116 -19.07 13.05 7.90
C PRO A 116 -19.81 14.36 7.65
N GLU A 117 -20.94 14.60 8.33
CA GLU A 117 -21.73 15.83 8.24
C GLU A 117 -21.36 16.86 9.32
N ALA A 118 -20.30 16.64 10.08
CA ALA A 118 -19.89 17.54 11.15
C ALA A 118 -19.44 18.89 10.60
N VAL A 119 -19.80 19.98 11.32
CA VAL A 119 -19.42 21.37 11.01
C VAL A 119 -18.92 22.05 12.28
N ASN A 120 -17.77 22.70 12.17
CA ASN A 120 -17.22 23.56 13.22
C ASN A 120 -16.61 24.82 12.59
N GLY A 121 -17.35 25.92 12.59
CA GLY A 121 -16.95 27.14 11.93
C GLY A 121 -16.79 26.96 10.42
N SER A 122 -15.56 27.12 9.90
CA SER A 122 -15.25 26.90 8.49
C SER A 122 -14.75 25.49 8.18
N CYS A 123 -14.67 24.63 9.19
CA CYS A 123 -14.21 23.25 9.04
C CYS A 123 -15.40 22.32 8.85
N VAL A 124 -15.31 21.40 7.90
CA VAL A 124 -16.40 20.52 7.52
C VAL A 124 -15.95 19.06 7.37
N GLY A 125 -16.91 18.17 7.41
CA GLY A 125 -16.74 16.76 7.10
C GLY A 125 -16.08 15.95 8.20
N LEU A 126 -15.82 14.69 7.91
CA LEU A 126 -15.25 13.70 8.83
C LEU A 126 -13.97 14.19 9.52
N MET A 127 -13.07 14.79 8.75
CA MET A 127 -11.72 15.19 9.18
C MET A 127 -11.64 16.68 9.56
N GLN A 128 -12.75 17.42 9.48
CA GLN A 128 -12.84 18.84 9.86
C GLN A 128 -11.79 19.71 9.16
N VAL A 129 -11.71 19.60 7.84
CA VAL A 129 -10.84 20.43 6.99
C VAL A 129 -11.55 21.72 6.61
N SER A 130 -10.83 22.85 6.65
CA SER A 130 -11.39 24.15 6.27
C SER A 130 -11.43 24.31 4.74
N LEU A 131 -12.62 24.43 4.17
CA LEU A 131 -12.80 24.67 2.73
C LEU A 131 -12.07 25.92 2.26
N ARG A 132 -12.05 26.95 3.10
CA ARG A 132 -11.43 28.24 2.76
C ARG A 132 -9.89 28.15 2.59
N TRP A 133 -9.24 27.36 3.43
CA TRP A 133 -7.77 27.32 3.49
C TRP A 133 -7.15 26.21 2.66
N HIS A 134 -7.97 25.28 2.18
CA HIS A 134 -7.49 24.08 1.49
C HIS A 134 -8.07 23.92 0.07
N THR A 135 -8.51 25.00 -0.56
CA THR A 135 -9.05 24.99 -1.93
C THR A 135 -8.05 24.39 -2.92
N ASP A 136 -6.78 24.84 -2.90
CA ASP A 136 -5.74 24.34 -3.79
C ASP A 136 -5.45 22.85 -3.54
N ARG A 137 -5.61 22.40 -2.30
CA ARG A 137 -5.44 21.00 -1.91
C ARG A 137 -6.59 20.15 -2.44
N MET A 138 -7.82 20.64 -2.32
CA MET A 138 -9.00 19.97 -2.88
C MET A 138 -8.87 19.83 -4.41
N GLU A 139 -8.41 20.86 -5.11
CA GLU A 139 -8.13 20.78 -6.55
C GLU A 139 -7.07 19.73 -6.87
N ARG A 140 -5.98 19.67 -6.11
CA ARG A 140 -4.90 18.69 -6.26
C ARG A 140 -5.39 17.26 -6.03
N CYS A 141 -6.23 17.06 -5.02
CA CYS A 141 -6.86 15.79 -4.71
C CYS A 141 -8.03 15.46 -5.65
N GLN A 142 -8.45 16.38 -6.51
CA GLN A 142 -9.64 16.26 -7.37
C GLN A 142 -10.93 16.01 -6.57
N VAL A 143 -11.06 16.69 -5.42
CA VAL A 143 -12.20 16.60 -4.51
C VAL A 143 -12.99 17.90 -4.58
N THR A 144 -14.30 17.81 -4.84
CA THR A 144 -15.23 18.96 -4.85
C THR A 144 -15.66 19.35 -3.42
N GLU A 145 -16.29 20.53 -3.28
CA GLU A 145 -16.85 20.94 -1.98
C GLU A 145 -17.92 19.99 -1.48
N GLU A 146 -18.76 19.42 -2.38
CA GLU A 146 -19.78 18.44 -2.03
C GLU A 146 -19.16 17.13 -1.54
N GLU A 147 -18.05 16.70 -2.13
CA GLU A 147 -17.35 15.48 -1.72
C GLU A 147 -16.66 15.64 -0.38
N MET A 148 -16.38 16.84 0.10
CA MET A 148 -15.86 17.06 1.45
C MET A 148 -16.81 16.61 2.57
N TRP A 149 -18.08 16.38 2.25
CA TRP A 149 -19.09 15.84 3.14
C TRP A 149 -19.22 14.30 3.05
N THR A 150 -18.37 13.67 2.28
CA THR A 150 -18.24 12.22 2.22
C THR A 150 -17.04 11.74 3.03
N VAL A 151 -17.08 10.49 3.44
CA VAL A 151 -15.93 9.86 4.13
C VAL A 151 -14.69 9.89 3.24
N ASP A 152 -14.84 9.48 1.97
CA ASP A 152 -13.74 9.36 1.01
C ASP A 152 -13.07 10.72 0.72
N GLY A 153 -13.85 11.73 0.34
CA GLY A 153 -13.30 13.06 -0.02
C GLY A 153 -12.66 13.77 1.18
N SER A 154 -13.33 13.74 2.35
CA SER A 154 -12.80 14.35 3.57
C SER A 154 -11.50 13.67 4.03
N MET A 155 -11.44 12.34 4.00
CA MET A 155 -10.23 11.57 4.36
C MET A 155 -9.09 11.84 3.38
N HIS A 156 -9.37 11.88 2.07
CA HIS A 156 -8.37 12.13 1.03
C HIS A 156 -7.66 13.47 1.25
N VAL A 157 -8.42 14.56 1.36
CA VAL A 157 -7.85 15.91 1.52
C VAL A 157 -7.08 16.05 2.85
N ALA A 158 -7.59 15.42 3.91
CA ALA A 158 -6.92 15.44 5.20
C ALA A 158 -5.61 14.63 5.21
N ALA A 159 -5.59 13.45 4.58
CA ALA A 159 -4.39 12.63 4.46
C ALA A 159 -3.29 13.34 3.65
N ASP A 160 -3.65 14.01 2.55
CA ASP A 160 -2.72 14.84 1.80
C ASP A 160 -2.15 16.00 2.65
N TYR A 161 -2.97 16.62 3.50
CA TYR A 161 -2.49 17.68 4.40
C TYR A 161 -1.58 17.13 5.50
N LEU A 162 -1.94 16.03 6.11
CA LEU A 162 -1.12 15.39 7.13
C LEU A 162 0.23 14.91 6.57
N ALA A 163 0.24 14.36 5.34
CA ALA A 163 1.46 13.96 4.66
C ALA A 163 2.42 15.14 4.45
N GLU A 164 1.90 16.28 3.99
CA GLU A 164 2.70 17.50 3.85
C GLU A 164 3.28 17.97 5.19
N LEU A 165 2.48 17.90 6.26
CA LEU A 165 2.96 18.25 7.60
C LEU A 165 4.03 17.26 8.10
N PHE A 166 3.89 15.96 7.82
CA PHE A 166 4.92 14.96 8.15
C PHE A 166 6.20 15.09 7.33
N GLU A 167 6.13 15.67 6.12
CA GLU A 167 7.33 16.01 5.36
C GLU A 167 8.09 17.19 5.98
N GLU A 168 7.38 18.14 6.59
CA GLU A 168 7.96 19.34 7.20
C GLU A 168 8.40 19.10 8.66
N TYR A 169 7.61 18.30 9.42
CA TYR A 169 7.83 18.06 10.85
C TYR A 169 7.94 16.57 11.15
N GLU A 170 8.92 16.16 11.95
CA GLU A 170 9.16 14.76 12.29
C GLU A 170 8.38 14.30 13.54
N ASP A 171 7.77 15.22 14.28
CA ASP A 171 7.04 14.95 15.53
C ASP A 171 5.53 14.89 15.31
N ALA A 172 4.91 13.74 15.56
CA ALA A 172 3.47 13.54 15.34
C ALA A 172 2.60 14.41 16.25
N ALA A 173 3.05 14.72 17.47
CA ALA A 173 2.31 15.62 18.34
C ALA A 173 2.30 17.04 17.77
N LEU A 174 3.43 17.51 17.25
CA LEU A 174 3.54 18.82 16.61
C LEU A 174 2.67 18.88 15.34
N VAL A 175 2.72 17.84 14.48
CA VAL A 175 1.86 17.70 13.29
C VAL A 175 0.39 17.83 13.67
N LEU A 176 -0.05 17.12 14.71
CA LEU A 176 -1.43 17.18 15.18
C LEU A 176 -1.81 18.56 15.74
N MET A 177 -0.93 19.20 16.49
CA MET A 177 -1.16 20.54 17.02
C MET A 177 -1.29 21.57 15.88
N ILE A 178 -0.44 21.49 14.85
CA ILE A 178 -0.53 22.37 13.66
C ILE A 178 -1.82 22.07 12.87
N TYR A 179 -2.13 20.81 12.64
CA TYR A 179 -3.37 20.38 11.97
C TYR A 179 -4.62 20.89 12.70
N ASN A 180 -4.59 20.93 14.03
CA ASN A 180 -5.68 21.46 14.84
C ASN A 180 -5.74 22.98 14.88
N GLY A 181 -4.65 23.66 14.54
CA GLY A 181 -4.51 25.10 14.67
C GLY A 181 -4.24 25.56 16.11
N ASP A 182 -3.55 24.72 16.90
CA ASP A 182 -3.23 25.03 18.30
C ASP A 182 -2.24 26.20 18.37
N SER A 183 -2.56 27.23 19.18
CA SER A 183 -1.72 28.42 19.37
C SER A 183 -0.36 28.10 19.95
N ASP A 184 -0.26 27.01 20.71
CA ASP A 184 0.92 26.62 21.48
C ASP A 184 1.87 25.68 20.71
N ALA A 185 1.52 25.34 19.44
CA ALA A 185 2.36 24.48 18.59
C ALA A 185 3.81 24.98 18.48
N SER A 186 4.00 26.29 18.35
CA SER A 186 5.34 26.89 18.28
C SER A 186 6.10 26.78 19.61
N ALA A 187 5.43 26.94 20.75
CA ALA A 187 6.01 26.77 22.08
C ALA A 187 6.38 25.29 22.33
N PHE A 188 5.50 24.38 21.92
CA PHE A 188 5.77 22.94 21.98
C PHE A 188 7.03 22.57 21.16
N ALA A 189 7.14 23.05 19.94
CA ALA A 189 8.31 22.83 19.08
C ALA A 189 9.63 23.33 19.69
N GLN A 190 9.59 24.33 20.60
CA GLN A 190 10.74 24.88 21.34
C GLN A 190 11.00 24.18 22.68
N GLY A 191 10.10 23.27 23.08
CA GLY A 191 10.18 22.58 24.37
C GLY A 191 9.70 23.41 25.56
N ASP A 192 8.95 24.49 25.31
CA ASP A 192 8.47 25.42 26.33
C ASP A 192 7.12 24.99 26.97
N CYS A 193 6.42 24.02 26.35
CA CYS A 193 5.20 23.45 26.90
C CYS A 193 5.04 21.99 26.47
N ASP A 194 4.12 21.27 27.14
CA ASP A 194 3.70 19.92 26.76
C ASP A 194 2.77 19.94 25.52
N MET A 195 2.61 18.75 24.90
CA MET A 195 1.65 18.59 23.80
C MET A 195 0.23 18.90 24.27
N SER A 196 -0.61 19.33 23.33
CA SER A 196 -2.02 19.61 23.63
C SER A 196 -2.80 18.34 23.96
N GLY A 197 -3.90 18.49 24.73
CA GLY A 197 -4.81 17.38 25.00
C GLY A 197 -5.39 16.76 23.71
N TYR A 198 -5.60 17.57 22.67
CA TYR A 198 -6.00 17.10 21.35
C TYR A 198 -5.00 16.10 20.76
N ALA A 199 -3.72 16.46 20.73
CA ALA A 199 -2.67 15.59 20.20
C ALA A 199 -2.51 14.33 21.08
N SER A 200 -2.52 14.49 22.40
CA SER A 200 -2.43 13.37 23.34
C SER A 200 -3.55 12.34 23.18
N ASP A 201 -4.80 12.81 23.03
CA ASP A 201 -5.97 11.94 22.85
C ASP A 201 -5.83 11.09 21.57
N ILE A 202 -5.42 11.71 20.45
CA ILE A 202 -5.26 11.03 19.15
C ILE A 202 -4.14 10.00 19.21
N LEU A 203 -2.97 10.37 19.74
CA LEU A 203 -1.83 9.47 19.83
C LEU A 203 -2.12 8.28 20.74
N THR A 204 -2.87 8.50 21.82
CA THR A 204 -3.29 7.44 22.73
C THR A 204 -4.25 6.47 22.01
N TYR A 205 -5.29 6.99 21.35
CA TYR A 205 -6.28 6.15 20.67
C TYR A 205 -5.67 5.43 19.45
N SER A 206 -4.80 6.09 18.68
CA SER A 206 -4.06 5.44 17.59
C SER A 206 -3.26 4.24 18.09
N ARG A 207 -2.54 4.40 19.21
CA ARG A 207 -1.76 3.31 19.82
C ARG A 207 -2.64 2.15 20.29
N GLU A 208 -3.77 2.46 20.93
CA GLU A 208 -4.74 1.43 21.37
C GLU A 208 -5.25 0.61 20.18
N LEU A 209 -5.52 1.26 19.03
CA LEU A 209 -5.92 0.57 17.79
C LEU A 209 -4.78 -0.25 17.22
N GLU A 210 -3.57 0.28 17.15
CA GLU A 210 -2.38 -0.44 16.68
C GLU A 210 -2.11 -1.69 17.52
N GLU A 211 -2.22 -1.60 18.85
CA GLU A 211 -2.09 -2.74 19.77
C GLU A 211 -3.19 -3.77 19.53
N LYS A 212 -4.44 -3.32 19.33
CA LYS A 212 -5.59 -4.18 19.02
C LYS A 212 -5.41 -4.92 17.69
N HIS A 213 -4.77 -4.27 16.71
CA HIS A 213 -4.44 -4.85 15.41
C HIS A 213 -3.11 -5.64 15.40
N GLY A 214 -2.51 -5.87 16.57
CA GLY A 214 -1.28 -6.66 16.71
C GLY A 214 0.00 -5.93 16.29
N LYS A 215 -0.03 -4.61 16.13
CA LYS A 215 1.13 -3.77 15.76
C LYS A 215 1.91 -3.33 17.02
N THR A 216 2.29 -4.28 17.86
CA THR A 216 2.92 -4.02 19.17
C THR A 216 4.38 -3.59 19.09
N ASP A 217 5.04 -3.81 17.97
CA ASP A 217 6.45 -3.46 17.75
C ASP A 217 6.65 -2.03 17.26
N GLN A 218 5.61 -1.22 17.23
CA GLN A 218 5.69 0.19 16.86
C GLN A 218 6.52 0.96 17.89
N ALA A 219 7.46 1.76 17.40
CA ALA A 219 8.21 2.66 18.25
C ALA A 219 7.28 3.71 18.90
N THR A 220 7.73 4.34 19.93
CA THR A 220 6.98 5.43 20.57
C THR A 220 6.91 6.65 19.66
N TYR A 221 5.80 7.40 19.75
CA TYR A 221 5.66 8.70 19.10
C TYR A 221 6.68 9.70 19.63
N GLY A 222 7.03 10.73 18.83
CA GLY A 222 8.00 11.73 19.21
C GLY A 222 8.97 12.03 18.06
N ALA A 223 10.27 12.14 18.33
CA ALA A 223 11.29 12.47 17.33
C ALA A 223 11.33 11.49 16.12
N GLN A 224 10.81 10.29 16.28
CA GLN A 224 10.70 9.27 15.23
C GLN A 224 9.25 9.06 14.77
N ALA A 225 8.37 10.00 15.05
CA ALA A 225 6.94 9.88 14.76
C ALA A 225 6.64 9.60 13.29
N LYS A 226 7.41 10.17 12.37
CA LYS A 226 7.29 9.89 10.94
C LYS A 226 7.47 8.41 10.61
N GLU A 227 8.37 7.72 11.31
CA GLU A 227 8.57 6.28 11.14
C GLU A 227 7.50 5.45 11.82
N VAL A 228 6.89 5.98 12.88
CA VAL A 228 5.88 5.28 13.68
C VAL A 228 4.50 5.35 13.04
N VAL A 229 4.13 6.52 12.50
CA VAL A 229 2.81 6.73 11.88
C VAL A 229 2.77 6.41 10.39
N ILE A 230 3.91 6.25 9.75
CA ILE A 230 4.00 5.87 8.35
C ILE A 230 3.82 4.36 8.22
N LEU A 231 2.92 3.97 7.36
CA LEU A 231 2.68 2.56 7.02
C LEU A 231 3.95 1.97 6.38
N ARG A 232 4.54 0.98 7.03
CA ARG A 232 5.63 0.21 6.43
C ARG A 232 5.01 -1.00 5.72
N VAL A 233 5.07 -0.98 4.41
CA VAL A 233 4.70 -2.12 3.56
C VAL A 233 5.78 -3.18 3.60
#